data_65e8424b193a96365fab2e2067e86f4b
#
_entry.id   65e8424b193a96365fab2e2067e86f4b
#
_cell.length_a   1.000
_cell.length_b   1.000
_cell.length_c   1.000
_cell.angle_alpha   90.00
_cell.angle_beta   90.00
_cell.angle_gamma   90.00
#
_symmetry.space_group_name_H-M   'P 1'
#
loop_
_entity.id
_entity.type
_entity.pdbx_description
1 polymer ?
#
loop_
_entity_poly.entity_id
_entity_poly.type
_entity_poly.pdbx_seq_one_letter_code
_entity_poly.pdbx_strand_id
1 'polypeptide(L)'
;LYVANSGGYRNPNYDRTVSVIDLTTFKEERKIDVAINLHRCRADKYGQLWVSSRGDYKEVTSRLYWLKPNAAGQMEKGGELEVPVSNMCIVGDSLYYIGVQWNETSKKNSIEYGIVNVSQHKVIAHSLSSAPEIQSIEMPYGIIVNPQKKDFYLMDAKNYVSSGELLHFKADGTFDWRVWTGDIPAEAAFVYRKPQLPSSDPSQPAEKYSKYILAVDEYVPAPGQFVNTMPQYEEGDDAKEMARKCTETIGGDKGGLVSLGAYGGYITFHFDHSIANVKGEKDLYIKGNAFKDNSEPGIVMVSQDVNGNGLPDDPWYELSGSADVDSVGKVVYGYEITYTKDAMQDIPWTDNQGRSGVVNRNTFHAQEYFPLWLSSPLRFEGTLLPRNGHDTSGNGTHWVCDAFRYGYVDNVSNSNIDGCSFDISWAVDKNRKPVALDHIDFVRVYSAQNQMCGWLGETSTEVSGAEDLHLQKSISAKSRKS
;
A
#
# COMPACT_ATOMS: atom_id res chain seq x y z
N LEU A 1 8.68 -30.36 3.15
CA LEU A 1 8.86 -28.92 3.18
C LEU A 1 10.21 -28.59 3.82
N TYR A 2 10.93 -27.60 3.23
CA TYR A 2 12.16 -27.09 3.79
C TYR A 2 11.94 -25.65 4.27
N VAL A 3 12.39 -25.34 5.51
CA VAL A 3 12.23 -24.03 6.13
C VAL A 3 13.59 -23.51 6.57
N ALA A 4 14.01 -22.37 6.03
CA ALA A 4 15.23 -21.69 6.44
C ALA A 4 14.99 -20.96 7.77
N ASN A 5 15.80 -21.29 8.79
CA ASN A 5 15.69 -20.71 10.12
C ASN A 5 16.74 -19.59 10.29
N SER A 6 16.29 -18.36 10.48
CA SER A 6 17.18 -17.21 10.70
C SER A 6 17.55 -17.04 12.18
N GLY A 7 16.68 -17.48 13.08
CA GLY A 7 16.75 -17.14 14.49
C GLY A 7 16.20 -15.75 14.81
N GLY A 8 15.69 -15.05 13.79
CA GLY A 8 15.06 -13.74 13.95
C GLY A 8 15.98 -12.73 14.65
N TYR A 9 15.50 -12.11 15.72
CA TYR A 9 16.22 -11.08 16.48
C TYR A 9 17.21 -11.61 17.52
N ARG A 10 17.66 -12.87 17.43
CA ARG A 10 18.61 -13.49 18.37
C ARG A 10 20.08 -13.06 18.17
N ASN A 11 20.32 -11.83 17.75
CA ASN A 11 21.70 -11.33 17.61
C ASN A 11 22.43 -11.35 18.98
N PRO A 12 23.64 -11.95 19.08
CA PRO A 12 24.41 -12.60 17.99
C PRO A 12 24.11 -14.09 17.78
N ASN A 13 23.19 -14.69 18.51
CA ASN A 13 22.92 -16.13 18.55
C ASN A 13 21.89 -16.56 17.48
N TYR A 14 22.16 -16.23 16.21
CA TYR A 14 21.31 -16.62 15.07
C TYR A 14 21.14 -18.13 14.97
N ASP A 15 19.99 -18.58 14.45
CA ASP A 15 19.85 -19.98 14.02
C ASP A 15 20.68 -20.22 12.75
N ARG A 16 20.97 -21.49 12.48
CA ARG A 16 21.84 -21.89 11.38
C ARG A 16 21.34 -23.07 10.58
N THR A 17 20.07 -23.43 10.77
CA THR A 17 19.54 -24.68 10.27
C THR A 17 18.44 -24.50 9.23
N VAL A 18 18.29 -25.52 8.38
CA VAL A 18 17.09 -25.74 7.58
C VAL A 18 16.29 -26.86 8.21
N SER A 19 15.04 -26.59 8.62
CA SER A 19 14.12 -27.61 9.11
C SER A 19 13.53 -28.41 7.95
N VAL A 20 13.49 -29.71 8.09
CA VAL A 20 12.79 -30.64 7.18
C VAL A 20 11.48 -31.06 7.84
N ILE A 21 10.36 -30.74 7.19
CA ILE A 21 9.01 -30.98 7.69
C ILE A 21 8.31 -31.97 6.76
N ASP A 22 7.83 -33.07 7.30
CA ASP A 22 6.97 -34.01 6.59
C ASP A 22 5.57 -33.40 6.34
N LEU A 23 5.12 -33.35 5.09
CA LEU A 23 3.84 -32.73 4.74
C LEU A 23 2.62 -33.60 5.05
N THR A 24 2.80 -34.90 5.35
CA THR A 24 1.70 -35.78 5.71
C THR A 24 1.37 -35.63 7.19
N THR A 25 2.41 -35.57 8.02
CA THR A 25 2.27 -35.50 9.47
C THR A 25 2.39 -34.07 10.04
N PHE A 26 2.88 -33.13 9.26
CA PHE A 26 3.25 -31.75 9.64
C PHE A 26 4.23 -31.71 10.83
N LYS A 27 5.09 -32.71 10.96
CA LYS A 27 6.12 -32.77 11.99
C LYS A 27 7.51 -32.47 11.43
N GLU A 28 8.31 -31.80 12.21
CA GLU A 28 9.73 -31.64 11.94
C GLU A 28 10.42 -32.99 12.11
N GLU A 29 11.04 -33.50 11.04
CA GLU A 29 11.77 -34.75 11.05
C GLU A 29 13.23 -34.57 11.49
N ARG A 30 13.87 -33.48 11.03
CA ARG A 30 15.27 -33.18 11.31
C ARG A 30 15.62 -31.75 10.93
N LYS A 31 16.78 -31.30 11.39
CA LYS A 31 17.43 -30.05 10.99
C LYS A 31 18.73 -30.32 10.26
N ILE A 32 19.05 -29.51 9.27
CA ILE A 32 20.29 -29.53 8.50
C ILE A 32 21.09 -28.29 8.87
N ASP A 33 22.28 -28.44 9.43
CA ASP A 33 23.20 -27.33 9.72
C ASP A 33 23.77 -26.80 8.39
N VAL A 34 23.63 -25.49 8.12
CA VAL A 34 24.07 -24.86 6.87
C VAL A 34 24.98 -23.66 7.14
N ALA A 35 24.41 -22.57 7.71
CA ALA A 35 25.10 -21.33 8.03
C ALA A 35 24.21 -20.45 8.90
N ILE A 36 24.78 -19.46 9.58
CA ILE A 36 24.01 -18.55 10.45
C ILE A 36 23.03 -17.67 9.65
N ASN A 37 21.93 -17.28 10.29
CA ASN A 37 20.99 -16.26 9.78
C ASN A 37 20.49 -16.55 8.36
N LEU A 38 19.97 -17.77 8.16
CA LEU A 38 19.40 -18.18 6.88
C LEU A 38 18.16 -17.35 6.55
N HIS A 39 17.94 -17.07 5.27
CA HIS A 39 16.87 -16.18 4.86
C HIS A 39 15.91 -16.77 3.83
N ARG A 40 16.36 -17.01 2.61
CA ARG A 40 15.54 -17.55 1.51
C ARG A 40 16.00 -18.95 1.14
N CYS A 41 15.03 -19.77 0.69
CA CYS A 41 15.36 -21.05 0.08
C CYS A 41 14.49 -21.29 -1.15
N ARG A 42 15.07 -21.93 -2.18
CA ARG A 42 14.41 -22.33 -3.42
C ARG A 42 14.95 -23.68 -3.87
N ALA A 43 14.05 -24.53 -4.34
CA ALA A 43 14.45 -25.80 -4.95
C ALA A 43 14.66 -25.63 -6.46
N ASP A 44 15.66 -26.30 -7.02
CA ASP A 44 15.89 -26.39 -8.45
C ASP A 44 15.32 -27.67 -9.05
N LYS A 45 15.39 -27.79 -10.37
CA LYS A 45 14.91 -28.99 -11.10
C LYS A 45 15.75 -30.24 -10.92
N TYR A 46 16.93 -30.12 -10.31
CA TYR A 46 17.84 -31.22 -10.02
C TYR A 46 17.65 -31.78 -8.60
N GLY A 47 16.67 -31.28 -7.88
CA GLY A 47 16.38 -31.66 -6.50
C GLY A 47 17.35 -31.07 -5.48
N GLN A 48 18.14 -30.05 -5.85
CA GLN A 48 18.97 -29.30 -4.94
C GLN A 48 18.16 -28.17 -4.28
N LEU A 49 18.53 -27.81 -3.05
CA LEU A 49 17.95 -26.68 -2.34
C LEU A 49 18.98 -25.57 -2.22
N TRP A 50 18.68 -24.41 -2.77
CA TRP A 50 19.49 -23.20 -2.68
C TRP A 50 19.05 -22.37 -1.49
N VAL A 51 19.99 -21.96 -0.62
CA VAL A 51 19.70 -21.30 0.65
C VAL A 51 20.61 -20.09 0.81
N SER A 52 20.05 -18.92 1.03
CA SER A 52 20.82 -17.71 1.32
C SER A 52 21.03 -17.52 2.82
N SER A 53 22.19 -16.97 3.18
CA SER A 53 22.54 -16.50 4.53
C SER A 53 22.84 -15.01 4.49
N ARG A 54 22.34 -14.27 5.46
CA ARG A 54 22.66 -12.83 5.64
C ARG A 54 23.96 -12.59 6.39
N GLY A 55 24.59 -13.66 6.89
CA GLY A 55 25.74 -13.53 7.80
C GLY A 55 25.35 -12.88 9.13
N ASP A 56 26.30 -12.22 9.77
CA ASP A 56 26.10 -11.54 11.06
C ASP A 56 26.10 -10.00 10.94
N TYR A 57 26.12 -9.49 9.71
CA TYR A 57 26.25 -8.08 9.36
C TYR A 57 27.55 -7.41 9.80
N LYS A 58 28.56 -8.20 10.16
CA LYS A 58 29.87 -7.74 10.65
C LYS A 58 31.03 -8.50 10.00
N GLU A 59 31.38 -9.65 10.60
CA GLU A 59 32.55 -10.46 10.20
C GLU A 59 32.14 -11.57 9.22
N VAL A 60 30.98 -12.16 9.41
CA VAL A 60 30.47 -13.23 8.53
C VAL A 60 29.64 -12.61 7.41
N THR A 61 30.17 -12.64 6.22
CA THR A 61 29.50 -12.07 5.02
C THR A 61 28.30 -12.91 4.57
N SER A 62 27.37 -12.25 3.86
CA SER A 62 26.26 -12.93 3.18
C SER A 62 26.78 -13.90 2.14
N ARG A 63 26.17 -15.08 2.03
CA ARG A 63 26.54 -16.12 1.06
C ARG A 63 25.33 -16.89 0.57
N LEU A 64 25.51 -17.55 -0.58
CA LEU A 64 24.54 -18.49 -1.15
C LEU A 64 25.07 -19.91 -1.01
N TYR A 65 24.28 -20.79 -0.41
CA TYR A 65 24.59 -22.21 -0.21
C TYR A 65 23.70 -23.08 -1.06
N TRP A 66 24.20 -24.26 -1.45
CA TRP A 66 23.32 -25.31 -1.98
C TRP A 66 23.44 -26.59 -1.17
N LEU A 67 22.31 -27.27 -1.04
CA LEU A 67 22.19 -28.60 -0.47
C LEU A 67 21.83 -29.56 -1.58
N LYS A 68 22.37 -30.77 -1.52
CA LYS A 68 22.10 -31.84 -2.47
C LYS A 68 21.70 -33.12 -1.75
N PRO A 69 20.92 -34.02 -2.38
CA PRO A 69 20.68 -35.33 -1.79
C PRO A 69 21.95 -36.18 -1.78
N ASN A 70 22.21 -36.86 -0.66
CA ASN A 70 23.25 -37.87 -0.54
C ASN A 70 22.76 -39.21 -1.09
N ALA A 71 23.59 -40.26 -0.98
CA ALA A 71 23.24 -41.60 -1.47
C ALA A 71 21.99 -42.21 -0.81
N ALA A 72 21.62 -41.77 0.38
CA ALA A 72 20.40 -42.16 1.08
C ALA A 72 19.19 -41.27 0.77
N GLY A 73 19.32 -40.34 -0.17
CA GLY A 73 18.28 -39.38 -0.52
C GLY A 73 18.09 -38.25 0.49
N GLN A 74 18.94 -38.12 1.48
CA GLN A 74 18.88 -37.07 2.50
C GLN A 74 19.69 -35.86 2.06
N MET A 75 19.11 -34.65 2.23
CA MET A 75 19.79 -33.41 1.89
C MET A 75 20.97 -33.15 2.82
N GLU A 76 22.11 -32.79 2.23
CA GLU A 76 23.34 -32.37 2.93
C GLU A 76 23.92 -31.12 2.23
N LYS A 77 24.77 -30.36 2.94
CA LYS A 77 25.47 -29.19 2.37
C LYS A 77 26.39 -29.62 1.22
N GLY A 78 26.15 -29.07 0.01
CA GLY A 78 26.95 -29.35 -1.17
C GLY A 78 28.11 -28.35 -1.36
N GLY A 79 27.89 -27.08 -1.03
CA GLY A 79 28.88 -26.02 -1.16
C GLY A 79 28.31 -24.63 -0.97
N GLU A 80 29.08 -23.62 -1.37
CA GLU A 80 28.71 -22.22 -1.22
C GLU A 80 29.30 -21.33 -2.32
N LEU A 81 28.65 -20.17 -2.57
CA LEU A 81 29.10 -19.10 -3.44
C LEU A 81 29.18 -17.79 -2.65
N GLU A 82 30.19 -16.99 -2.94
CA GLU A 82 30.39 -15.67 -2.32
C GLU A 82 29.54 -14.60 -3.01
N VAL A 83 28.22 -14.73 -2.91
CA VAL A 83 27.23 -13.77 -3.40
C VAL A 83 26.20 -13.42 -2.33
N PRO A 84 25.89 -12.12 -2.13
CA PRO A 84 25.04 -11.67 -1.01
C PRO A 84 23.55 -11.74 -1.33
N VAL A 85 23.04 -12.94 -1.55
CA VAL A 85 21.64 -13.14 -2.00
C VAL A 85 20.65 -12.79 -0.90
N SER A 86 19.85 -11.73 -1.13
CA SER A 86 18.73 -11.33 -0.27
C SER A 86 17.38 -11.84 -0.77
N ASN A 87 17.19 -11.99 -2.09
CA ASN A 87 16.05 -12.71 -2.68
C ASN A 87 16.46 -13.38 -3.99
N MET A 88 15.73 -14.42 -4.39
CA MET A 88 16.07 -15.22 -5.58
C MET A 88 14.86 -15.92 -6.18
N CYS A 89 14.91 -16.14 -7.51
CA CYS A 89 13.97 -16.91 -8.29
C CYS A 89 14.74 -17.88 -9.20
N ILE A 90 14.29 -19.12 -9.32
CA ILE A 90 14.93 -20.13 -10.19
C ILE A 90 14.03 -20.46 -11.35
N VAL A 91 14.56 -20.34 -12.57
CA VAL A 91 13.89 -20.74 -13.80
C VAL A 91 14.85 -21.54 -14.70
N GLY A 92 14.56 -22.81 -14.90
CA GLY A 92 15.44 -23.73 -15.64
C GLY A 92 16.77 -23.92 -14.92
N ASP A 93 17.87 -23.58 -15.57
CA ASP A 93 19.23 -23.66 -15.01
C ASP A 93 19.71 -22.32 -14.41
N SER A 94 18.88 -21.30 -14.41
CA SER A 94 19.24 -19.97 -13.96
C SER A 94 18.57 -19.61 -12.63
N LEU A 95 19.39 -19.31 -11.62
CA LEU A 95 18.98 -18.67 -10.40
C LEU A 95 19.28 -17.18 -10.54
N TYR A 96 18.23 -16.38 -10.65
CA TYR A 96 18.29 -14.91 -10.66
C TYR A 96 18.26 -14.42 -9.23
N TYR A 97 19.12 -13.46 -8.86
CA TYR A 97 19.16 -12.95 -7.51
C TYR A 97 19.25 -11.44 -7.41
N ILE A 98 18.77 -10.95 -6.28
CA ILE A 98 19.02 -9.63 -5.73
C ILE A 98 19.99 -9.80 -4.57
N GLY A 99 21.04 -9.00 -4.52
CA GLY A 99 21.95 -8.87 -3.40
C GLY A 99 21.81 -7.50 -2.77
N VAL A 100 21.50 -7.45 -1.47
CA VAL A 100 21.48 -6.21 -0.70
C VAL A 100 22.36 -6.44 0.53
N GLN A 101 23.40 -5.64 0.67
CA GLN A 101 24.34 -5.73 1.77
C GLN A 101 24.64 -4.35 2.35
N TRP A 102 24.51 -4.22 3.66
CA TRP A 102 24.88 -3.00 4.35
C TRP A 102 26.40 -2.76 4.31
N ASN A 103 26.80 -1.56 3.94
CA ASN A 103 28.20 -1.15 3.94
C ASN A 103 28.44 -0.17 5.09
N GLU A 104 29.19 -0.62 6.09
CA GLU A 104 29.47 0.15 7.32
C GLU A 104 30.28 1.43 7.04
N THR A 105 31.11 1.45 6.02
CA THR A 105 31.93 2.62 5.70
C THR A 105 31.10 3.71 5.02
N SER A 106 30.28 3.36 4.03
CA SER A 106 29.46 4.33 3.28
C SER A 106 28.11 4.63 3.98
N LYS A 107 27.73 3.84 5.00
CA LYS A 107 26.42 3.89 5.67
C LYS A 107 25.25 3.78 4.67
N LYS A 108 25.43 2.96 3.63
CA LYS A 108 24.44 2.72 2.58
C LYS A 108 24.39 1.24 2.26
N ASN A 109 23.27 0.80 1.67
CA ASN A 109 23.20 -0.52 1.08
C ASN A 109 23.98 -0.56 -0.23
N SER A 110 24.79 -1.63 -0.40
CA SER A 110 25.32 -2.03 -1.70
C SER A 110 24.29 -2.96 -2.34
N ILE A 111 23.87 -2.64 -3.54
CA ILE A 111 22.89 -3.40 -4.31
C ILE A 111 23.61 -4.07 -5.48
N GLU A 112 23.36 -5.35 -5.65
CA GLU A 112 23.83 -6.09 -6.84
C GLU A 112 22.72 -7.01 -7.37
N TYR A 113 22.85 -7.37 -8.63
CA TYR A 113 21.98 -8.33 -9.29
C TYR A 113 22.84 -9.34 -10.04
N GLY A 114 22.37 -10.56 -10.18
CA GLY A 114 23.12 -11.52 -10.96
C GLY A 114 22.37 -12.81 -11.25
N ILE A 115 23.07 -13.69 -11.97
CA ILE A 115 22.57 -15.00 -12.36
C ILE A 115 23.61 -16.07 -11.99
N VAL A 116 23.14 -17.10 -11.27
CA VAL A 116 23.90 -18.31 -11.00
C VAL A 116 23.37 -19.44 -11.87
N ASN A 117 24.26 -20.18 -12.53
CA ASN A 117 23.91 -21.44 -13.17
C ASN A 117 23.86 -22.55 -12.09
N VAL A 118 22.66 -23.10 -11.84
CA VAL A 118 22.43 -24.07 -10.76
C VAL A 118 23.05 -25.43 -11.02
N SER A 119 23.24 -25.84 -12.29
CA SER A 119 23.88 -27.12 -12.62
C SER A 119 25.41 -27.07 -12.54
N GLN A 120 25.98 -25.89 -12.76
CA GLN A 120 27.41 -25.65 -12.74
C GLN A 120 27.92 -25.07 -11.40
N HIS A 121 26.99 -24.67 -10.52
CA HIS A 121 27.29 -23.97 -9.25
C HIS A 121 28.21 -22.76 -9.45
N LYS A 122 27.89 -21.93 -10.48
CA LYS A 122 28.74 -20.83 -10.89
C LYS A 122 27.93 -19.58 -11.21
N VAL A 123 28.44 -18.41 -10.79
CA VAL A 123 27.92 -17.12 -11.24
C VAL A 123 28.23 -16.94 -12.73
N ILE A 124 27.23 -16.66 -13.53
CA ILE A 124 27.34 -16.46 -15.00
C ILE A 124 27.05 -15.04 -15.45
N ALA A 125 26.42 -14.23 -14.58
CA ALA A 125 26.22 -12.80 -14.81
C ALA A 125 26.21 -12.03 -13.50
N HIS A 126 26.77 -10.82 -13.50
CA HIS A 126 26.81 -9.87 -12.38
C HIS A 126 25.91 -8.65 -12.62
N SER A 127 24.96 -8.76 -13.54
CA SER A 127 23.93 -7.76 -13.81
C SER A 127 22.74 -8.43 -14.49
N LEU A 128 21.56 -7.87 -14.33
CA LEU A 128 20.33 -8.29 -15.03
C LEU A 128 19.94 -7.31 -16.13
N SER A 129 20.35 -6.05 -16.03
CA SER A 129 20.01 -5.00 -16.98
C SER A 129 21.06 -3.88 -16.95
N SER A 130 21.22 -3.22 -18.09
CA SER A 130 21.96 -1.96 -18.22
C SER A 130 21.04 -0.74 -18.31
N ALA A 131 19.73 -0.93 -18.25
CA ALA A 131 18.77 0.16 -18.28
C ALA A 131 18.90 1.05 -17.04
N PRO A 132 18.79 2.39 -17.15
CA PRO A 132 18.94 3.31 -16.03
C PRO A 132 17.86 3.08 -14.95
N GLU A 133 16.72 2.53 -15.30
CA GLU A 133 15.61 2.25 -14.38
C GLU A 133 15.97 1.25 -13.28
N ILE A 134 16.89 0.29 -13.55
CA ILE A 134 17.36 -0.64 -12.53
C ILE A 134 18.18 0.07 -11.44
N GLN A 135 18.85 1.18 -11.80
CA GLN A 135 19.61 2.00 -10.87
C GLN A 135 18.71 2.92 -10.03
N SER A 136 17.48 3.16 -10.48
CA SER A 136 16.49 3.95 -9.73
C SER A 136 15.77 3.18 -8.62
N ILE A 137 15.99 1.86 -8.55
CA ILE A 137 15.42 1.02 -7.49
C ILE A 137 16.15 1.33 -6.18
N GLU A 138 15.40 1.79 -5.18
CA GLU A 138 15.95 2.21 -3.90
C GLU A 138 16.19 1.03 -2.95
N MET A 139 15.22 0.10 -2.89
CA MET A 139 15.28 -1.08 -2.04
C MET A 139 14.71 -2.30 -2.78
N PRO A 140 15.53 -2.97 -3.60
CA PRO A 140 15.07 -4.16 -4.30
C PRO A 140 14.76 -5.27 -3.30
N TYR A 141 13.50 -5.70 -3.26
CA TYR A 141 13.01 -6.58 -2.21
C TYR A 141 12.47 -7.91 -2.75
N GLY A 142 11.85 -7.91 -3.91
CA GLY A 142 11.33 -9.10 -4.59
C GLY A 142 11.84 -9.27 -6.02
N ILE A 143 11.96 -10.52 -6.47
CA ILE A 143 12.29 -10.88 -7.86
C ILE A 143 11.48 -12.08 -8.29
N ILE A 144 10.87 -12.00 -9.47
CA ILE A 144 10.23 -13.13 -10.14
C ILE A 144 10.56 -13.12 -11.62
N VAL A 145 10.70 -14.29 -12.22
CA VAL A 145 11.06 -14.46 -13.65
C VAL A 145 10.00 -15.31 -14.34
N ASN A 146 9.48 -14.84 -15.47
CA ASN A 146 8.53 -15.59 -16.27
C ASN A 146 9.19 -16.87 -16.84
N PRO A 147 8.71 -18.07 -16.50
CA PRO A 147 9.37 -19.31 -16.93
C PRO A 147 9.33 -19.55 -18.44
N GLN A 148 8.38 -18.94 -19.16
CA GLN A 148 8.22 -19.10 -20.60
C GLN A 148 9.02 -18.03 -21.37
N LYS A 149 8.79 -16.74 -21.08
CA LYS A 149 9.36 -15.61 -21.79
C LYS A 149 10.76 -15.20 -21.29
N LYS A 150 11.09 -15.56 -20.03
CA LYS A 150 12.31 -15.14 -19.33
C LYS A 150 12.35 -13.65 -18.98
N ASP A 151 11.26 -12.92 -19.19
CA ASP A 151 11.09 -11.57 -18.67
C ASP A 151 11.19 -11.63 -17.14
N PHE A 152 11.79 -10.61 -16.54
CA PHE A 152 11.92 -10.57 -15.08
C PHE A 152 11.28 -9.31 -14.50
N TYR A 153 10.88 -9.43 -13.26
CA TYR A 153 10.16 -8.40 -12.52
C TYR A 153 10.89 -8.16 -11.20
N LEU A 154 11.20 -6.90 -10.95
CA LEU A 154 11.81 -6.46 -9.69
C LEU A 154 10.81 -5.67 -8.88
N MET A 155 10.79 -5.90 -7.59
CA MET A 155 9.91 -5.21 -6.64
C MET A 155 10.75 -4.29 -5.78
N ASP A 156 10.44 -3.00 -5.84
CA ASP A 156 11.09 -1.97 -5.04
C ASP A 156 10.24 -1.65 -3.81
N ALA A 157 10.76 -1.93 -2.63
CA ALA A 157 10.11 -1.61 -1.35
C ALA A 157 10.34 -0.16 -0.91
N LYS A 158 11.02 0.65 -1.73
CA LYS A 158 11.34 2.05 -1.41
C LYS A 158 11.94 2.19 -0.01
N ASN A 159 11.26 2.92 0.83
CA ASN A 159 11.65 3.20 2.22
C ASN A 159 10.92 2.32 3.26
N TYR A 160 10.22 1.26 2.85
CA TYR A 160 9.39 0.37 3.67
C TYR A 160 8.13 1.03 4.29
N VAL A 161 7.78 2.22 3.88
CA VAL A 161 6.65 2.99 4.42
C VAL A 161 5.73 3.46 3.30
N SER A 162 6.30 3.92 2.18
CA SER A 162 5.55 4.32 1.00
C SER A 162 5.22 3.12 0.12
N SER A 163 4.22 3.29 -0.73
CA SER A 163 3.89 2.31 -1.77
C SER A 163 5.13 1.93 -2.58
N GLY A 164 5.29 0.64 -2.79
CA GLY A 164 6.35 0.09 -3.59
C GLY A 164 6.08 0.17 -5.09
N GLU A 165 7.00 -0.34 -5.87
CA GLU A 165 6.85 -0.46 -7.33
C GLU A 165 7.16 -1.89 -7.80
N LEU A 166 6.48 -2.30 -8.86
CA LEU A 166 6.83 -3.46 -9.66
C LEU A 166 7.39 -2.96 -11.00
N LEU A 167 8.63 -3.29 -11.30
CA LEU A 167 9.31 -2.94 -12.55
C LEU A 167 9.42 -4.19 -13.41
N HIS A 168 9.03 -4.08 -14.68
CA HIS A 168 9.13 -5.14 -15.67
C HIS A 168 10.27 -4.88 -16.63
N PHE A 169 11.09 -5.92 -16.82
CA PHE A 169 12.18 -5.95 -17.79
C PHE A 169 12.01 -7.14 -18.73
N LYS A 170 12.28 -6.95 -20.01
CA LYS A 170 12.32 -8.04 -21.00
C LYS A 170 13.49 -8.98 -20.73
N ALA A 171 13.48 -10.14 -21.36
CA ALA A 171 14.52 -11.16 -21.19
C ALA A 171 15.94 -10.67 -21.56
N ASP A 172 16.03 -9.67 -22.42
CA ASP A 172 17.31 -9.04 -22.84
C ASP A 172 17.78 -7.93 -21.87
N GLY A 173 17.02 -7.68 -20.79
CA GLY A 173 17.31 -6.64 -19.82
C GLY A 173 16.76 -5.26 -20.18
N THR A 174 16.05 -5.09 -21.29
CA THR A 174 15.40 -3.83 -21.64
C THR A 174 14.24 -3.54 -20.69
N PHE A 175 14.20 -2.34 -20.12
CA PHE A 175 13.06 -1.88 -19.32
C PHE A 175 11.81 -1.76 -20.21
N ASP A 176 10.65 -2.18 -19.70
CA ASP A 176 9.37 -2.15 -20.42
C ASP A 176 8.37 -1.23 -19.75
N TRP A 177 8.05 -1.46 -18.49
CA TRP A 177 7.12 -0.64 -17.70
C TRP A 177 7.32 -0.79 -16.20
N ARG A 178 6.71 0.11 -15.45
CA ARG A 178 6.56 0.02 -14.00
C ARG A 178 5.14 0.33 -13.56
N VAL A 179 4.75 -0.17 -12.39
CA VAL A 179 3.45 0.08 -11.78
C VAL A 179 3.60 0.13 -10.27
N TRP A 180 2.81 0.96 -9.64
CA TRP A 180 2.73 1.04 -8.19
C TRP A 180 2.11 -0.23 -7.59
N THR A 181 2.59 -0.61 -6.43
CA THR A 181 2.07 -1.74 -5.64
C THR A 181 1.67 -1.25 -4.25
N GLY A 182 1.17 -2.14 -3.41
CA GLY A 182 1.13 -1.89 -1.97
C GLY A 182 2.53 -1.81 -1.36
N ASP A 183 2.60 -1.58 -0.06
CA ASP A 183 3.85 -1.46 0.68
C ASP A 183 4.65 -2.76 0.65
N ILE A 184 5.98 -2.62 0.64
CA ILE A 184 6.94 -3.73 0.78
C ILE A 184 6.60 -4.92 -0.13
N PRO A 185 6.47 -4.74 -1.47
CA PRO A 185 6.23 -5.85 -2.37
C PRO A 185 7.41 -6.83 -2.32
N ALA A 186 7.18 -8.08 -1.95
CA ALA A 186 8.23 -9.04 -1.67
C ALA A 186 8.18 -10.31 -2.53
N GLU A 187 6.98 -10.74 -2.87
CA GLU A 187 6.74 -12.00 -3.60
C GLU A 187 5.62 -11.80 -4.63
N ALA A 188 5.72 -12.52 -5.74
CA ALA A 188 4.71 -12.56 -6.78
C ALA A 188 4.56 -13.97 -7.34
N ALA A 189 3.44 -14.23 -8.03
CA ALA A 189 3.18 -15.48 -8.71
C ALA A 189 2.56 -15.23 -10.08
N PHE A 190 2.94 -16.04 -11.07
CA PHE A 190 2.28 -16.03 -12.37
C PHE A 190 1.03 -16.89 -12.35
N VAL A 191 -0.10 -16.29 -12.68
CA VAL A 191 -1.35 -17.05 -12.90
C VAL A 191 -1.59 -17.13 -14.40
N TYR A 192 -1.45 -18.34 -14.93
CA TYR A 192 -1.74 -18.59 -16.35
C TYR A 192 -3.23 -18.84 -16.51
N ARG A 193 -3.97 -17.80 -16.87
CA ARG A 193 -5.35 -17.96 -17.35
C ARG A 193 -5.29 -18.17 -18.87
N LYS A 194 -6.05 -19.13 -19.40
CA LYS A 194 -6.38 -19.08 -20.84
C LYS A 194 -7.02 -17.72 -21.08
N PRO A 195 -6.59 -16.93 -22.09
CA PRO A 195 -7.33 -15.75 -22.45
C PRO A 195 -8.79 -16.17 -22.63
N GLN A 196 -9.70 -15.71 -21.76
CA GLN A 196 -11.08 -15.63 -22.19
C GLN A 196 -11.02 -14.58 -23.29
N LEU A 197 -11.10 -15.04 -24.52
CA LEU A 197 -11.47 -14.17 -25.63
C LEU A 197 -12.72 -13.44 -25.15
N PRO A 198 -12.79 -12.09 -25.27
CA PRO A 198 -14.03 -11.38 -25.09
C PRO A 198 -15.06 -12.16 -25.87
N SER A 199 -16.18 -12.53 -25.24
CA SER A 199 -17.25 -13.20 -25.96
C SER A 199 -17.55 -12.26 -27.12
N SER A 200 -17.28 -12.72 -28.33
CA SER A 200 -17.62 -12.02 -29.56
C SER A 200 -19.12 -12.18 -29.80
N ASP A 201 -19.91 -11.70 -28.83
CA ASP A 201 -21.32 -11.43 -29.04
C ASP A 201 -21.39 -9.98 -29.55
N PRO A 202 -21.60 -9.78 -30.88
CA PRO A 202 -21.68 -8.44 -31.45
C PRO A 202 -22.89 -7.65 -30.98
N SER A 203 -23.74 -8.21 -30.12
CA SER A 203 -24.93 -7.57 -29.56
C SER A 203 -24.69 -6.86 -28.21
N GLN A 204 -23.51 -7.03 -27.56
CA GLN A 204 -23.17 -6.27 -26.35
C GLN A 204 -22.42 -5.01 -26.76
N PRO A 205 -22.94 -3.80 -26.48
CA PRO A 205 -22.15 -2.58 -26.61
C PRO A 205 -20.91 -2.69 -25.73
N ALA A 206 -19.74 -2.35 -26.26
CA ALA A 206 -18.54 -2.18 -25.45
C ALA A 206 -18.90 -1.28 -24.26
N GLU A 207 -18.53 -1.66 -23.05
CA GLU A 207 -18.82 -0.89 -21.84
C GLU A 207 -18.32 0.54 -22.05
N LYS A 208 -19.24 1.46 -22.18
CA LYS A 208 -18.97 2.88 -22.43
C LYS A 208 -18.44 3.56 -21.16
N TYR A 209 -18.71 2.97 -20.01
CA TYR A 209 -18.44 3.54 -18.69
C TYR A 209 -17.46 2.67 -17.88
N SER A 210 -16.66 3.35 -17.06
CA SER A 210 -15.68 2.71 -16.16
C SER A 210 -16.22 2.70 -14.73
N LYS A 211 -16.06 1.57 -14.03
CA LYS A 211 -16.41 1.49 -12.60
C LYS A 211 -15.45 2.23 -11.67
N TYR A 212 -14.35 2.78 -12.19
CA TYR A 212 -13.30 3.43 -11.42
C TYR A 212 -13.42 4.94 -11.44
N ILE A 213 -12.71 5.62 -10.52
CA ILE A 213 -12.60 7.09 -10.49
C ILE A 213 -12.19 7.61 -11.86
N LEU A 214 -12.94 8.58 -12.38
CA LEU A 214 -12.58 9.32 -13.60
C LEU A 214 -11.56 10.40 -13.29
N ALA A 215 -11.86 11.26 -12.33
CA ALA A 215 -10.98 12.38 -11.97
C ALA A 215 -11.16 12.80 -10.50
N VAL A 216 -10.11 13.43 -9.98
CA VAL A 216 -10.12 14.16 -8.71
C VAL A 216 -10.41 15.63 -9.00
N ASP A 217 -11.44 16.16 -8.36
CA ASP A 217 -11.91 17.55 -8.52
C ASP A 217 -11.19 18.49 -7.56
N GLU A 218 -10.97 18.03 -6.32
CA GLU A 218 -10.33 18.81 -5.27
C GLU A 218 -9.37 17.94 -4.44
N TYR A 219 -8.23 18.49 -4.11
CA TYR A 219 -7.31 17.93 -3.13
C TYR A 219 -6.82 19.02 -2.19
N VAL A 220 -7.32 18.98 -0.96
CA VAL A 220 -7.05 19.97 0.08
C VAL A 220 -6.66 19.21 1.36
N PRO A 221 -5.42 18.69 1.44
CA PRO A 221 -4.97 17.98 2.63
C PRO A 221 -4.74 18.93 3.81
N ALA A 222 -4.91 18.43 5.01
CA ALA A 222 -4.42 19.07 6.20
C ALA A 222 -2.90 18.82 6.36
N PRO A 223 -2.19 19.55 7.24
CA PRO A 223 -0.77 19.28 7.46
C PRO A 223 -0.51 17.83 7.90
N GLY A 224 0.54 17.21 7.32
CA GLY A 224 0.87 15.82 7.61
C GLY A 224 2.19 15.38 6.97
N GLN A 225 2.72 14.23 7.44
CA GLN A 225 4.04 13.73 7.04
C GLN A 225 4.16 13.44 5.55
N PHE A 226 3.06 13.13 4.83
CA PHE A 226 3.12 12.68 3.44
C PHE A 226 2.42 13.60 2.45
N VAL A 227 1.82 14.70 2.88
CA VAL A 227 0.97 15.55 2.02
C VAL A 227 1.72 16.21 0.85
N ASN A 228 3.03 16.41 0.96
CA ASN A 228 3.85 16.99 -0.11
C ASN A 228 4.61 15.89 -0.91
N THR A 229 4.42 14.62 -0.59
CA THR A 229 5.11 13.48 -1.20
C THR A 229 4.17 12.42 -1.76
N MET A 230 2.92 12.41 -1.33
CA MET A 230 1.88 11.49 -1.84
C MET A 230 0.57 12.21 -2.18
N PRO A 231 0.47 12.76 -3.42
CA PRO A 231 1.46 12.76 -4.52
C PRO A 231 2.57 13.81 -4.32
N GLN A 232 3.68 13.61 -5.03
CA GLN A 232 4.85 14.49 -4.95
C GLN A 232 4.53 15.91 -5.45
N TYR A 233 4.70 16.90 -4.57
CA TYR A 233 4.68 18.31 -4.93
C TYR A 233 5.98 18.71 -5.65
N GLU A 234 5.85 19.51 -6.69
CA GLU A 234 6.96 20.16 -7.40
C GLU A 234 6.79 21.69 -7.33
N GLU A 235 7.88 22.42 -7.33
CA GLU A 235 7.84 23.87 -7.25
C GLU A 235 7.03 24.49 -8.41
N GLY A 236 5.98 25.24 -8.06
CA GLY A 236 5.07 25.84 -9.01
C GLY A 236 3.74 25.08 -9.19
N ASP A 237 3.58 23.93 -8.58
CA ASP A 237 2.28 23.24 -8.55
C ASP A 237 1.24 24.08 -7.82
N ASP A 238 0.06 24.21 -8.42
CA ASP A 238 -1.12 24.80 -7.81
C ASP A 238 -2.14 23.71 -7.40
N ALA A 239 -3.26 24.10 -6.82
CA ALA A 239 -4.30 23.18 -6.37
C ALA A 239 -4.86 22.33 -7.52
N LYS A 240 -4.95 22.88 -8.74
CA LYS A 240 -5.43 22.15 -9.93
C LYS A 240 -4.41 21.09 -10.38
N GLU A 241 -3.14 21.44 -10.38
CA GLU A 241 -2.07 20.50 -10.73
C GLU A 241 -1.98 19.38 -9.71
N MET A 242 -2.11 19.67 -8.42
CA MET A 242 -2.13 18.64 -7.38
C MET A 242 -3.36 17.72 -7.49
N ALA A 243 -4.55 18.23 -7.82
CA ALA A 243 -5.73 17.41 -8.11
C ALA A 243 -5.51 16.52 -9.35
N ARG A 244 -4.85 17.03 -10.39
CA ARG A 244 -4.45 16.26 -11.58
C ARG A 244 -3.48 15.12 -11.21
N LYS A 245 -2.48 15.40 -10.38
CA LYS A 245 -1.52 14.39 -9.88
C LYS A 245 -2.23 13.33 -9.03
N CYS A 246 -3.21 13.71 -8.20
CA CYS A 246 -4.08 12.74 -7.51
C CYS A 246 -4.85 11.86 -8.51
N THR A 247 -5.41 12.44 -9.58
CA THR A 247 -6.06 11.66 -10.64
C THR A 247 -5.10 10.67 -11.30
N GLU A 248 -3.87 11.08 -11.56
CA GLU A 248 -2.85 10.19 -12.10
C GLU A 248 -2.42 9.09 -11.13
N THR A 249 -2.57 9.33 -9.84
CA THR A 249 -2.21 8.39 -8.78
C THR A 249 -3.30 7.34 -8.53
N ILE A 250 -4.56 7.74 -8.41
CA ILE A 250 -5.67 6.87 -7.98
C ILE A 250 -6.81 6.72 -8.98
N GLY A 251 -6.79 7.44 -10.10
CA GLY A 251 -7.82 7.34 -11.16
C GLY A 251 -7.67 6.05 -11.97
N GLY A 252 -8.77 5.51 -12.47
CA GLY A 252 -8.78 4.22 -13.16
C GLY A 252 -8.47 3.06 -12.22
N ASP A 253 -7.84 2.02 -12.74
CA ASP A 253 -7.39 0.84 -11.97
C ASP A 253 -5.95 1.00 -11.48
N LYS A 254 -5.61 2.18 -11.01
CA LYS A 254 -4.31 2.48 -10.44
C LYS A 254 -4.31 2.20 -8.93
N GLY A 255 -3.15 1.93 -8.37
CA GLY A 255 -3.00 1.52 -6.96
C GLY A 255 -2.05 2.42 -6.18
N GLY A 256 -1.89 3.71 -6.59
CA GLY A 256 -1.09 4.67 -5.84
C GLY A 256 -1.81 5.13 -4.58
N LEU A 257 -1.13 5.92 -3.74
CA LEU A 257 -1.67 6.47 -2.50
C LEU A 257 -1.74 7.99 -2.56
N VAL A 258 -2.83 8.55 -2.02
CA VAL A 258 -2.98 9.98 -1.75
C VAL A 258 -3.19 10.15 -0.25
N SER A 259 -2.32 10.90 0.42
CA SER A 259 -2.40 11.19 1.85
C SER A 259 -3.24 12.45 2.09
N LEU A 260 -4.18 12.38 3.01
CA LEU A 260 -5.05 13.51 3.35
C LEU A 260 -4.51 14.33 4.53
N GLY A 261 -3.46 13.87 5.21
CA GLY A 261 -2.89 14.51 6.39
C GLY A 261 -3.80 14.42 7.62
N ALA A 262 -3.57 15.30 8.58
CA ALA A 262 -4.30 15.36 9.84
C ALA A 262 -5.81 15.64 9.63
N TYR A 263 -6.55 15.80 10.73
CA TYR A 263 -8.01 16.00 10.71
C TYR A 263 -8.46 17.05 9.70
N GLY A 264 -9.47 16.69 8.93
CA GLY A 264 -10.21 17.56 8.02
C GLY A 264 -9.63 17.65 6.60
N GLY A 265 -8.37 17.27 6.39
CA GLY A 265 -7.81 17.20 5.04
C GLY A 265 -8.64 16.26 4.15
N TYR A 266 -8.92 16.65 2.91
CA TYR A 266 -9.87 15.94 2.07
C TYR A 266 -9.47 15.83 0.60
N ILE A 267 -10.11 14.86 -0.07
CA ILE A 267 -10.11 14.67 -1.52
C ILE A 267 -11.54 14.53 -2.01
N THR A 268 -11.87 15.18 -3.15
CA THR A 268 -13.15 15.05 -3.84
C THR A 268 -12.92 14.45 -5.22
N PHE A 269 -13.70 13.46 -5.60
CA PHE A 269 -13.60 12.80 -6.91
C PHE A 269 -14.97 12.40 -7.46
N HIS A 270 -15.01 12.12 -8.76
CA HIS A 270 -16.20 11.64 -9.46
C HIS A 270 -15.88 10.49 -10.42
N PHE A 271 -16.95 9.85 -10.88
CA PHE A 271 -16.94 8.80 -11.89
C PHE A 271 -17.43 9.37 -13.23
N ASP A 272 -17.30 8.63 -14.33
CA ASP A 272 -17.85 9.05 -15.64
C ASP A 272 -19.38 8.88 -15.76
N HIS A 273 -20.02 8.52 -14.65
CA HIS A 273 -21.46 8.30 -14.49
C HIS A 273 -21.88 8.53 -13.04
N SER A 274 -23.19 8.70 -12.81
CA SER A 274 -23.76 8.73 -11.46
C SER A 274 -23.79 7.32 -10.86
N ILE A 275 -23.40 7.14 -9.61
CA ILE A 275 -23.49 5.85 -8.91
C ILE A 275 -24.90 5.68 -8.34
N ALA A 276 -25.57 4.59 -8.71
CA ALA A 276 -26.92 4.32 -8.22
C ALA A 276 -26.93 3.81 -6.77
N ASN A 277 -27.88 4.29 -5.98
CA ASN A 277 -28.20 3.70 -4.67
C ASN A 277 -29.06 2.46 -4.87
N VAL A 278 -28.51 1.29 -4.53
CA VAL A 278 -29.20 0.00 -4.66
C VAL A 278 -29.68 -0.46 -3.29
N LYS A 279 -30.98 -0.42 -3.09
CA LYS A 279 -31.61 -0.72 -1.80
C LYS A 279 -31.11 -2.00 -1.13
N GLY A 280 -30.47 -1.86 0.04
CA GLY A 280 -30.00 -2.96 0.87
C GLY A 280 -28.71 -3.60 0.39
N GLU A 281 -28.02 -2.97 -0.53
CA GLU A 281 -26.69 -3.37 -0.99
C GLU A 281 -25.70 -2.23 -0.71
N LYS A 282 -24.42 -2.50 -0.71
CA LYS A 282 -23.37 -1.47 -0.67
C LYS A 282 -23.02 -1.09 -2.10
N ASP A 283 -22.89 0.22 -2.35
CA ASP A 283 -22.84 0.76 -3.72
C ASP A 283 -21.43 1.17 -4.13
N LEU A 284 -20.62 1.59 -3.17
CA LEU A 284 -19.31 2.19 -3.38
C LEU A 284 -18.25 1.45 -2.59
N TYR A 285 -17.15 1.06 -3.22
CA TYR A 285 -15.96 0.51 -2.58
C TYR A 285 -14.83 1.53 -2.63
N ILE A 286 -14.24 1.90 -1.48
CA ILE A 286 -13.13 2.86 -1.39
C ILE A 286 -11.94 2.19 -0.72
N LYS A 287 -10.78 2.28 -1.34
CA LYS A 287 -9.51 1.68 -0.93
C LYS A 287 -8.67 2.68 -0.14
N GLY A 288 -8.11 2.23 0.96
CA GLY A 288 -7.06 2.93 1.73
C GLY A 288 -5.76 2.15 1.73
N ASN A 289 -5.00 2.25 2.83
CA ASN A 289 -3.81 1.42 3.07
C ASN A 289 -3.83 0.71 4.44
N ALA A 290 -4.95 0.78 5.17
CA ALA A 290 -5.08 0.16 6.49
C ALA A 290 -4.74 -1.33 6.51
N PHE A 291 -4.12 -1.75 7.57
CA PHE A 291 -3.87 -3.15 7.90
C PHE A 291 -4.23 -3.41 9.37
N LYS A 292 -4.10 -4.65 9.80
CA LYS A 292 -4.43 -5.01 11.19
C LYS A 292 -3.65 -4.14 12.18
N ASP A 293 -4.37 -3.59 13.17
CA ASP A 293 -3.84 -2.75 14.25
C ASP A 293 -3.30 -1.37 13.79
N ASN A 294 -3.58 -0.98 12.54
CA ASN A 294 -3.22 0.33 11.98
C ASN A 294 -4.38 0.88 11.15
N SER A 295 -5.41 1.41 11.82
CA SER A 295 -6.59 2.03 11.22
C SER A 295 -6.53 3.54 11.35
N GLU A 296 -6.65 4.25 10.23
CA GLU A 296 -6.59 5.71 10.13
C GLU A 296 -7.88 6.26 9.49
N PRO A 297 -9.03 6.12 10.19
CA PRO A 297 -10.36 6.20 9.61
C PRO A 297 -10.70 7.57 9.05
N GLY A 298 -11.15 7.59 7.79
CA GLY A 298 -11.72 8.73 7.09
C GLY A 298 -13.23 8.62 6.93
N ILE A 299 -13.92 9.77 7.00
CA ILE A 299 -15.36 9.86 6.73
C ILE A 299 -15.60 10.08 5.25
N VAL A 300 -16.65 9.42 4.74
CA VAL A 300 -17.14 9.58 3.37
C VAL A 300 -18.31 10.56 3.36
N MET A 301 -18.26 11.52 2.45
CA MET A 301 -19.39 12.37 2.10
C MET A 301 -19.77 12.14 0.64
N VAL A 302 -21.02 12.32 0.34
CA VAL A 302 -21.58 12.16 -1.02
C VAL A 302 -22.43 13.36 -1.41
N SER A 303 -22.48 13.67 -2.69
CA SER A 303 -23.29 14.75 -3.24
C SER A 303 -23.93 14.34 -4.56
N GLN A 304 -25.12 14.89 -4.82
CA GLN A 304 -25.77 14.85 -6.14
C GLN A 304 -25.53 16.17 -6.87
N ASP A 305 -25.29 16.14 -8.17
CA ASP A 305 -25.29 17.32 -9.03
C ASP A 305 -26.73 17.75 -9.32
N VAL A 306 -27.32 18.47 -8.36
CA VAL A 306 -28.74 18.87 -8.41
C VAL A 306 -28.95 19.97 -9.44
N ASN A 307 -27.98 20.85 -9.59
CA ASN A 307 -28.06 21.99 -10.52
C ASN A 307 -27.60 21.63 -11.95
N GLY A 308 -26.97 20.44 -12.15
CA GLY A 308 -26.55 19.90 -13.44
C GLY A 308 -25.35 20.61 -14.06
N ASN A 309 -24.52 21.27 -13.25
CA ASN A 309 -23.36 22.02 -13.73
C ASN A 309 -22.06 21.20 -13.80
N GLY A 310 -22.05 19.96 -13.27
CA GLY A 310 -20.91 19.08 -13.24
C GLY A 310 -19.84 19.48 -12.23
N LEU A 311 -20.18 20.30 -11.23
CA LEU A 311 -19.28 20.77 -10.19
C LEU A 311 -19.70 20.25 -8.80
N PRO A 312 -18.77 20.01 -7.88
CA PRO A 312 -19.07 19.51 -6.53
C PRO A 312 -19.52 20.65 -5.58
N ASP A 313 -20.44 21.51 -6.01
CA ASP A 313 -20.90 22.72 -5.30
C ASP A 313 -22.32 22.60 -4.71
N ASP A 314 -22.94 21.44 -4.86
CA ASP A 314 -24.23 21.07 -4.28
C ASP A 314 -24.12 20.55 -2.82
N PRO A 315 -25.26 20.33 -2.11
CA PRO A 315 -25.24 19.87 -0.73
C PRO A 315 -24.53 18.53 -0.53
N TRP A 316 -23.66 18.49 0.48
CA TRP A 316 -22.93 17.31 0.90
C TRP A 316 -23.59 16.60 2.09
N TYR A 317 -23.60 15.27 2.07
CA TYR A 317 -24.13 14.40 3.12
C TYR A 317 -23.08 13.41 3.58
N GLU A 318 -22.87 13.28 4.88
CA GLU A 318 -21.99 12.24 5.43
C GLU A 318 -22.66 10.87 5.37
N LEU A 319 -21.90 9.83 5.07
CA LEU A 319 -22.34 8.46 5.28
C LEU A 319 -22.09 8.09 6.75
N SER A 320 -23.17 7.75 7.46
CA SER A 320 -23.11 7.43 8.90
C SER A 320 -22.35 6.13 9.13
N GLY A 321 -21.35 6.16 10.02
CA GLY A 321 -20.57 5.00 10.40
C GLY A 321 -20.91 4.44 11.77
N SER A 322 -20.19 3.38 12.15
CA SER A 322 -20.46 2.65 13.40
C SER A 322 -20.22 3.46 14.67
N ALA A 323 -19.36 4.48 14.66
CA ALA A 323 -19.12 5.33 15.83
C ALA A 323 -20.34 6.17 16.23
N ASP A 324 -21.31 6.36 15.31
CA ASP A 324 -22.58 7.03 15.63
C ASP A 324 -23.50 6.19 16.54
N VAL A 325 -23.31 4.88 16.57
CA VAL A 325 -24.19 3.93 17.27
C VAL A 325 -23.44 3.07 18.29
N ASP A 326 -22.14 2.90 18.15
CA ASP A 326 -21.31 2.09 19.06
C ASP A 326 -20.78 2.96 20.23
N SER A 327 -20.65 2.37 21.41
CA SER A 327 -20.08 3.06 22.58
C SER A 327 -18.54 3.08 22.55
N VAL A 328 -17.95 3.60 21.46
CA VAL A 328 -16.48 3.61 21.23
C VAL A 328 -15.81 4.93 21.65
N GLY A 329 -16.55 5.86 22.22
CA GLY A 329 -16.09 7.17 22.65
C GLY A 329 -17.02 8.29 22.20
N LYS A 330 -16.61 9.53 22.39
CA LYS A 330 -17.43 10.70 22.04
C LYS A 330 -17.16 11.15 20.61
N VAL A 331 -18.15 11.06 19.74
CA VAL A 331 -18.19 11.73 18.44
C VAL A 331 -18.51 13.21 18.63
N VAL A 332 -17.84 14.10 17.93
CA VAL A 332 -18.08 15.56 17.97
C VAL A 332 -18.50 16.04 16.59
N TYR A 333 -19.77 16.34 16.42
CA TYR A 333 -20.32 16.92 15.20
C TYR A 333 -20.06 18.43 15.12
N GLY A 334 -19.87 18.97 13.92
CA GLY A 334 -19.53 20.36 13.73
C GLY A 334 -18.20 20.74 14.41
N TYR A 335 -17.25 19.84 14.43
CA TYR A 335 -15.91 20.12 14.92
C TYR A 335 -15.15 20.93 13.88
N GLU A 336 -14.59 22.06 14.35
CA GLU A 336 -13.78 22.96 13.51
C GLU A 336 -12.34 23.00 14.03
N ILE A 337 -11.38 22.97 13.11
CA ILE A 337 -9.96 23.13 13.39
C ILE A 337 -9.33 24.14 12.43
N THR A 338 -8.34 24.86 12.90
CA THR A 338 -7.55 25.81 12.10
C THR A 338 -6.07 25.51 12.29
N TYR A 339 -5.37 25.26 11.18
CA TYR A 339 -3.92 25.06 11.14
C TYR A 339 -3.24 26.32 10.64
N THR A 340 -2.15 26.73 11.29
CA THR A 340 -1.35 27.89 10.88
C THR A 340 0.03 27.41 10.45
N LYS A 341 0.47 27.83 9.26
CA LYS A 341 1.79 27.46 8.74
C LYS A 341 2.90 27.98 9.64
N ASP A 342 3.78 27.06 10.02
CA ASP A 342 5.07 27.37 10.63
C ASP A 342 6.13 26.58 9.85
N ALA A 343 6.92 27.25 9.03
CA ALA A 343 7.82 26.60 8.09
C ALA A 343 8.88 25.78 8.83
N MET A 344 9.02 24.53 8.42
CA MET A 344 10.02 23.57 8.95
C MET A 344 9.93 23.37 10.48
N GLN A 345 8.74 23.59 11.07
CA GLN A 345 8.43 23.39 12.48
C GLN A 345 7.18 22.51 12.64
N ASP A 346 6.86 22.15 13.88
CA ASP A 346 5.57 21.58 14.22
C ASP A 346 4.44 22.53 13.81
N ILE A 347 3.36 22.02 13.23
CA ILE A 347 2.28 22.86 12.71
C ILE A 347 1.24 23.12 13.80
N PRO A 348 1.11 24.36 14.31
CA PRO A 348 0.14 24.68 15.35
C PRO A 348 -1.30 24.67 14.82
N TRP A 349 -2.21 24.22 15.69
CA TRP A 349 -3.65 24.25 15.44
C TRP A 349 -4.42 24.75 16.65
N THR A 350 -5.63 25.28 16.37
CA THR A 350 -6.66 25.62 17.35
C THR A 350 -8.01 25.06 16.89
N ASP A 351 -8.91 24.76 17.84
CA ASP A 351 -10.23 24.22 17.53
C ASP A 351 -11.39 24.99 18.20
N ASN A 352 -12.62 24.69 17.76
CA ASN A 352 -13.84 25.28 18.32
C ASN A 352 -14.24 24.71 19.69
N GLN A 353 -13.47 23.76 20.25
CA GLN A 353 -13.62 23.27 21.62
C GLN A 353 -12.72 24.03 22.60
N GLY A 354 -12.03 25.07 22.14
CA GLY A 354 -11.09 25.88 22.93
C GLY A 354 -9.75 25.18 23.22
N ARG A 355 -9.41 24.15 22.44
CA ARG A 355 -8.14 23.43 22.54
C ARG A 355 -7.16 23.94 21.50
N SER A 356 -5.88 23.77 21.80
CA SER A 356 -4.77 24.01 20.88
C SER A 356 -3.76 22.89 20.99
N GLY A 357 -2.94 22.73 19.96
CA GLY A 357 -1.88 21.74 19.89
C GLY A 357 -1.04 21.92 18.65
N VAL A 358 -0.27 20.91 18.32
CA VAL A 358 0.58 20.89 17.14
C VAL A 358 0.47 19.54 16.41
N VAL A 359 0.66 19.55 15.11
CA VAL A 359 1.02 18.35 14.34
C VAL A 359 2.54 18.27 14.41
N ASN A 360 3.05 17.35 15.22
CA ASN A 360 4.48 17.19 15.44
C ASN A 360 5.19 16.63 14.22
N ARG A 361 6.32 17.19 13.88
CA ARG A 361 7.19 16.61 12.85
C ARG A 361 7.83 15.34 13.39
N ASN A 362 7.75 14.30 12.57
CA ASN A 362 8.39 13.02 12.84
C ASN A 362 9.88 13.10 12.49
N THR A 363 10.76 12.60 13.36
CA THR A 363 12.21 12.57 13.11
C THR A 363 12.61 11.73 11.90
N PHE A 364 11.76 10.78 11.51
CA PHE A 364 11.98 9.90 10.36
C PHE A 364 11.45 10.52 9.04
N HIS A 365 10.59 11.55 9.13
CA HIS A 365 9.97 12.26 8.01
C HIS A 365 10.17 13.76 8.21
N ALA A 366 11.34 14.28 7.81
CA ALA A 366 11.77 15.63 8.12
C ALA A 366 11.32 16.70 7.10
N GLN A 367 10.53 16.33 6.09
CA GLN A 367 10.00 17.22 5.06
C GLN A 367 9.00 18.26 5.63
N GLU A 368 8.59 19.22 4.79
CA GLU A 368 7.56 20.20 5.14
C GLU A 368 6.19 19.49 5.28
N TYR A 369 5.47 19.75 6.37
CA TYR A 369 4.16 19.15 6.66
C TYR A 369 2.99 20.00 6.21
N PHE A 370 3.17 21.33 6.08
CA PHE A 370 2.11 22.17 5.54
C PHE A 370 2.03 22.02 4.02
N PRO A 371 0.83 21.82 3.42
CA PRO A 371 0.69 21.73 1.97
C PRO A 371 1.26 22.94 1.25
N LEU A 372 2.25 22.74 0.37
CA LEU A 372 3.05 23.85 -0.19
C LEU A 372 2.28 24.72 -1.19
N TRP A 373 1.22 24.21 -1.80
CA TRP A 373 0.36 24.92 -2.75
C TRP A 373 -0.84 25.63 -2.10
N LEU A 374 -1.04 25.47 -0.78
CA LEU A 374 -2.17 26.06 -0.07
C LEU A 374 -1.75 27.26 0.79
N SER A 375 -2.69 28.19 0.95
CA SER A 375 -2.47 29.37 1.79
C SER A 375 -2.80 29.09 3.26
N SER A 376 -2.03 29.69 4.15
CA SER A 376 -2.30 29.66 5.60
C SER A 376 -3.20 30.85 6.00
N PRO A 377 -4.10 30.69 6.99
CA PRO A 377 -4.42 29.44 7.70
C PRO A 377 -5.33 28.51 6.89
N LEU A 378 -5.25 27.21 7.20
CA LEU A 378 -6.20 26.20 6.70
C LEU A 378 -7.26 25.94 7.76
N ARG A 379 -8.54 25.97 7.37
CA ARG A 379 -9.67 25.68 8.26
C ARG A 379 -10.49 24.53 7.69
N PHE A 380 -10.83 23.59 8.56
CA PHE A 380 -11.67 22.44 8.24
C PHE A 380 -12.81 22.31 9.24
N GLU A 381 -13.94 21.78 8.76
CA GLU A 381 -15.13 21.50 9.57
C GLU A 381 -15.69 20.11 9.19
N GLY A 382 -16.19 19.36 10.18
CA GLY A 382 -16.79 18.05 9.94
C GLY A 382 -17.10 17.31 11.25
N THR A 383 -17.15 16.01 11.19
CA THR A 383 -17.33 15.12 12.34
C THR A 383 -15.98 14.60 12.82
N LEU A 384 -15.65 14.83 14.10
CA LEU A 384 -14.46 14.29 14.73
C LEU A 384 -14.79 12.95 15.39
N LEU A 385 -14.13 11.89 14.94
CA LEU A 385 -14.22 10.56 15.55
C LEU A 385 -13.42 10.49 16.87
N PRO A 386 -13.82 9.61 17.80
CA PRO A 386 -13.04 9.37 19.00
C PRO A 386 -11.68 8.77 18.66
N ARG A 387 -10.72 8.96 19.57
CA ARG A 387 -9.38 8.39 19.41
C ARG A 387 -9.46 6.87 19.41
N ASN A 388 -8.75 6.25 18.47
CA ASN A 388 -8.60 4.80 18.36
C ASN A 388 -7.14 4.33 18.59
N GLY A 389 -6.20 5.26 18.66
CA GLY A 389 -4.77 4.98 18.87
C GLY A 389 -4.40 4.89 20.34
N HIS A 390 -3.69 3.82 20.74
CA HIS A 390 -3.18 3.61 22.08
C HIS A 390 -1.84 2.88 22.10
N ASP A 391 -1.03 3.18 23.12
CA ASP A 391 0.25 2.53 23.33
C ASP A 391 0.06 1.23 24.14
N THR A 392 0.31 0.10 23.51
CA THR A 392 0.21 -1.23 24.14
C THR A 392 1.46 -1.60 24.94
N SER A 393 2.59 -0.90 24.72
CA SER A 393 3.84 -1.13 25.44
C SER A 393 3.93 -0.39 26.77
N GLY A 394 3.13 0.67 26.95
CA GLY A 394 3.17 1.56 28.12
C GLY A 394 4.42 2.45 28.20
N ASN A 395 5.30 2.39 27.20
CA ASN A 395 6.54 3.19 27.14
C ASN A 395 6.72 3.92 25.79
N GLY A 396 5.68 3.97 24.94
CA GLY A 396 5.68 4.66 23.66
C GLY A 396 6.31 3.91 22.49
N THR A 397 6.70 2.64 22.68
CA THR A 397 7.40 1.87 21.65
C THR A 397 6.49 1.05 20.73
N HIS A 398 5.24 0.79 21.14
CA HIS A 398 4.31 0.00 20.34
C HIS A 398 2.89 0.60 20.37
N TRP A 399 2.54 1.26 19.31
CA TRP A 399 1.23 1.88 19.10
C TRP A 399 0.35 0.98 18.24
N VAL A 400 -0.94 0.96 18.58
CA VAL A 400 -2.02 0.28 17.87
C VAL A 400 -3.13 1.28 17.62
N CYS A 401 -3.68 1.27 16.41
CA CYS A 401 -4.87 2.04 16.03
C CYS A 401 -6.00 1.04 15.72
N ASP A 402 -7.00 0.96 16.61
CA ASP A 402 -8.11 0.03 16.48
C ASP A 402 -9.08 0.40 15.36
N ALA A 403 -9.57 -0.59 14.62
CA ALA A 403 -10.58 -0.38 13.60
C ALA A 403 -11.96 -0.12 14.22
N PHE A 404 -12.71 0.81 13.63
CA PHE A 404 -14.15 0.91 13.83
C PHE A 404 -14.86 -0.22 13.08
N ARG A 405 -16.07 -0.54 13.46
CA ARG A 405 -16.78 -1.71 12.94
C ARG A 405 -17.16 -1.60 11.46
N TYR A 406 -17.61 -0.43 10.96
CA TYR A 406 -17.92 -0.14 9.56
C TYR A 406 -18.07 1.36 9.29
N GLY A 407 -18.08 1.73 8.01
CA GLY A 407 -18.48 3.05 7.53
C GLY A 407 -17.34 4.07 7.44
N TYR A 408 -16.09 3.63 7.43
CA TYR A 408 -14.92 4.50 7.32
C TYR A 408 -13.92 3.97 6.28
N VAL A 409 -13.33 4.88 5.53
CA VAL A 409 -12.21 4.60 4.62
C VAL A 409 -10.96 4.39 5.46
N ASP A 410 -10.02 3.62 4.97
CA ASP A 410 -8.72 3.39 5.61
C ASP A 410 -8.82 2.84 7.03
N ASN A 411 -9.86 2.06 7.26
CA ASN A 411 -10.21 1.51 8.57
C ASN A 411 -9.88 0.03 8.68
N VAL A 412 -9.96 -0.70 7.59
CA VAL A 412 -9.61 -2.13 7.49
C VAL A 412 -8.89 -2.40 6.18
N SER A 413 -8.17 -3.52 6.10
CA SER A 413 -7.44 -3.90 4.88
C SER A 413 -8.35 -3.95 3.64
N ASN A 414 -7.86 -3.49 2.50
CA ASN A 414 -8.54 -3.55 1.20
C ASN A 414 -8.98 -4.97 0.79
N SER A 415 -8.38 -6.02 1.36
CA SER A 415 -8.84 -7.40 1.17
C SER A 415 -10.20 -7.69 1.82
N ASN A 416 -10.62 -6.88 2.79
CA ASN A 416 -11.95 -6.90 3.37
C ASN A 416 -12.88 -5.98 2.56
N ILE A 417 -13.30 -6.46 1.38
CA ILE A 417 -14.13 -5.68 0.46
C ILE A 417 -15.40 -5.17 1.16
N ASP A 418 -16.07 -6.00 1.96
CA ASP A 418 -17.27 -5.61 2.69
C ASP A 418 -16.98 -4.46 3.68
N GLY A 419 -15.89 -4.54 4.44
CA GLY A 419 -15.47 -3.51 5.40
C GLY A 419 -15.08 -2.17 4.76
N CYS A 420 -14.61 -2.20 3.51
CA CYS A 420 -14.24 -1.02 2.71
C CYS A 420 -15.36 -0.53 1.78
N SER A 421 -16.58 -1.09 1.90
CA SER A 421 -17.72 -0.74 1.05
C SER A 421 -18.79 0.03 1.81
N PHE A 422 -19.45 0.95 1.10
CA PHE A 422 -20.38 1.94 1.65
C PHE A 422 -21.73 1.84 0.95
N ASP A 423 -22.80 2.00 1.71
CA ASP A 423 -24.18 2.09 1.24
C ASP A 423 -24.59 3.58 1.19
N ILE A 424 -25.01 4.06 0.04
CA ILE A 424 -25.45 5.45 -0.13
C ILE A 424 -26.68 5.76 0.77
N SER A 425 -27.45 4.74 1.14
CA SER A 425 -28.58 4.89 2.08
C SER A 425 -28.16 5.28 3.50
N TRP A 426 -26.87 5.23 3.85
CA TRP A 426 -26.34 5.73 5.11
C TRP A 426 -26.22 7.26 5.17
N ALA A 427 -26.57 7.95 4.09
CA ALA A 427 -26.49 9.42 4.00
C ALA A 427 -27.32 10.11 5.07
N VAL A 428 -26.73 11.08 5.76
CA VAL A 428 -27.35 11.89 6.80
C VAL A 428 -27.06 13.38 6.58
N ASP A 429 -28.04 14.23 6.96
CA ASP A 429 -27.85 15.68 6.96
C ASP A 429 -27.01 16.15 8.18
N LYS A 430 -26.74 17.46 8.25
CA LYS A 430 -25.99 18.08 9.36
C LYS A 430 -26.65 17.88 10.75
N ASN A 431 -27.93 17.50 10.82
CA ASN A 431 -28.65 17.17 12.03
C ASN A 431 -28.71 15.67 12.29
N ARG A 432 -27.93 14.87 11.54
CA ARG A 432 -27.88 13.40 11.56
C ARG A 432 -29.20 12.72 11.21
N LYS A 433 -30.06 13.40 10.42
CA LYS A 433 -31.29 12.81 9.91
C LYS A 433 -31.01 12.12 8.59
N PRO A 434 -31.53 10.90 8.37
CA PRO A 434 -31.37 10.19 7.11
C PRO A 434 -31.86 11.00 5.91
N VAL A 435 -31.09 10.98 4.84
CA VAL A 435 -31.39 11.61 3.55
C VAL A 435 -31.55 10.53 2.48
N ALA A 436 -32.64 10.55 1.75
CA ALA A 436 -32.87 9.61 0.66
C ALA A 436 -32.24 10.16 -0.63
N LEU A 437 -31.18 9.51 -1.09
CA LEU A 437 -30.53 9.76 -2.36
C LEU A 437 -30.79 8.57 -3.28
N ASP A 438 -31.17 8.79 -4.53
CA ASP A 438 -31.34 7.71 -5.53
C ASP A 438 -30.04 7.40 -6.29
N HIS A 439 -29.10 8.32 -6.28
CA HIS A 439 -27.76 8.21 -6.85
C HIS A 439 -26.84 9.26 -6.21
N ILE A 440 -25.56 9.20 -6.54
CA ILE A 440 -24.56 10.22 -6.22
C ILE A 440 -23.71 10.54 -7.46
N ASP A 441 -23.20 11.75 -7.56
CA ASP A 441 -22.33 12.21 -8.63
C ASP A 441 -20.91 12.48 -8.13
N PHE A 442 -20.76 12.92 -6.89
CA PHE A 442 -19.47 13.24 -6.26
C PHE A 442 -19.28 12.51 -4.94
N VAL A 443 -18.04 12.16 -4.65
CA VAL A 443 -17.59 11.55 -3.41
C VAL A 443 -16.48 12.39 -2.81
N ARG A 444 -16.55 12.66 -1.52
CA ARG A 444 -15.47 13.28 -0.74
C ARG A 444 -15.08 12.39 0.41
N VAL A 445 -13.77 12.23 0.62
CA VAL A 445 -13.20 11.57 1.79
C VAL A 445 -12.39 12.57 2.57
N TYR A 446 -12.54 12.61 3.90
CA TYR A 446 -11.70 13.44 4.76
C TYR A 446 -11.18 12.70 5.99
N SER A 447 -9.98 13.05 6.47
CA SER A 447 -9.39 12.51 7.69
C SER A 447 -10.25 12.88 8.91
N ALA A 448 -10.69 11.88 9.66
CA ALA A 448 -11.73 12.06 10.69
C ALA A 448 -11.20 12.13 12.12
N GLN A 449 -9.88 12.07 12.33
CA GLN A 449 -9.27 12.07 13.66
C GLN A 449 -8.23 13.17 13.85
N ASN A 450 -8.26 13.81 15.04
CA ASN A 450 -7.21 14.72 15.50
C ASN A 450 -6.44 14.02 16.62
N GLN A 451 -5.45 13.19 16.24
CA GLN A 451 -4.63 12.45 17.19
C GLN A 451 -3.19 12.30 16.72
N MET A 452 -2.31 12.07 17.68
CA MET A 452 -0.91 11.70 17.49
C MET A 452 -0.67 10.35 18.15
N CYS A 453 -0.02 9.43 17.44
CA CYS A 453 0.26 8.06 17.88
C CYS A 453 1.77 7.85 18.09
N GLY A 454 2.36 8.64 18.99
CA GLY A 454 3.77 8.55 19.35
C GLY A 454 4.71 8.72 18.15
N TRP A 455 5.56 7.75 17.90
CA TRP A 455 6.52 7.76 16.81
C TRP A 455 5.89 7.52 15.42
N LEU A 456 4.67 7.00 15.36
CA LEU A 456 3.92 6.88 14.09
C LEU A 456 3.55 8.26 13.52
N GLY A 457 3.41 9.28 14.38
CA GLY A 457 3.03 10.62 13.96
C GLY A 457 1.52 10.88 14.06
N GLU A 458 1.04 11.82 13.25
CA GLU A 458 -0.38 12.10 13.11
C GLU A 458 -1.11 10.96 12.40
N THR A 459 -2.40 10.77 12.74
CA THR A 459 -3.29 9.88 11.99
C THR A 459 -3.72 10.59 10.70
N SER A 460 -3.37 9.99 9.57
CA SER A 460 -3.65 10.48 8.22
C SER A 460 -4.43 9.43 7.46
N THR A 461 -5.60 9.77 6.94
CA THR A 461 -6.33 8.86 6.06
C THR A 461 -5.70 8.86 4.67
N GLU A 462 -5.44 7.68 4.11
CA GLU A 462 -5.00 7.50 2.74
C GLU A 462 -6.12 6.98 1.84
N VAL A 463 -6.11 7.42 0.57
CA VAL A 463 -7.03 6.93 -0.47
C VAL A 463 -6.20 6.36 -1.61
N SER A 464 -6.51 5.11 -2.01
CA SER A 464 -5.81 4.42 -3.11
C SER A 464 -6.70 4.07 -4.30
N GLY A 465 -7.95 4.46 -4.30
CA GLY A 465 -8.89 4.28 -5.40
C GLY A 465 -10.32 4.05 -4.92
N ALA A 466 -11.26 4.03 -5.86
CA ALA A 466 -12.64 3.67 -5.58
C ALA A 466 -13.30 2.98 -6.79
N GLU A 467 -14.38 2.21 -6.53
CA GLU A 467 -15.11 1.45 -7.54
C GLU A 467 -16.63 1.55 -7.30
N ASP A 468 -17.38 1.79 -8.37
CA ASP A 468 -18.84 1.53 -8.40
C ASP A 468 -19.10 0.03 -8.37
N LEU A 469 -19.80 -0.46 -7.35
CA LEU A 469 -20.14 -1.87 -7.20
C LEU A 469 -21.32 -2.32 -8.07
N HIS A 470 -22.05 -1.36 -8.63
CA HIS A 470 -23.29 -1.60 -9.39
C HIS A 470 -23.32 -0.94 -10.77
N LEU A 471 -22.19 -0.90 -11.47
CA LEU A 471 -22.03 -0.20 -12.75
C LEU A 471 -23.20 -0.41 -13.73
N GLN A 472 -23.70 -1.63 -13.90
CA GLN A 472 -24.81 -1.92 -14.81
C GLN A 472 -26.14 -1.29 -14.35
N LYS A 473 -26.40 -1.22 -13.05
CA LYS A 473 -27.59 -0.57 -12.48
C LYS A 473 -27.47 0.95 -12.59
N SER A 474 -26.29 1.48 -12.32
CA SER A 474 -25.95 2.91 -12.44
C SER A 474 -26.20 3.44 -13.85
N ILE A 475 -25.73 2.75 -14.87
CA ILE A 475 -25.91 3.10 -16.29
C ILE A 475 -27.40 3.02 -16.69
N SER A 476 -28.13 1.97 -16.24
CA SER A 476 -29.53 1.78 -16.57
C SER A 476 -30.45 2.83 -15.97
N ALA A 477 -30.10 3.43 -14.83
CA ALA A 477 -30.85 4.51 -14.20
C ALA A 477 -30.80 5.80 -15.04
N LYS A 478 -29.64 6.12 -15.65
CA LYS A 478 -29.45 7.30 -16.49
C LYS A 478 -30.28 7.26 -17.78
N SER A 479 -30.44 6.07 -18.39
CA SER A 479 -31.21 5.88 -19.61
C SER A 479 -32.74 6.09 -19.44
N ARG A 480 -33.23 6.13 -18.19
CA ARG A 480 -34.65 6.39 -17.88
C ARG A 480 -34.98 7.88 -17.66
N LYS A 481 -33.96 8.73 -17.51
CA LYS A 481 -34.09 10.19 -17.30
C LYS A 481 -33.78 11.00 -18.57
N SER A 482 -33.29 10.36 -19.65
CA SER A 482 -33.14 10.95 -21.01
C SER A 482 -34.32 10.54 -21.90
#